data_10f15dbd4ce6484ed00d2b25ed53c598
#
_entry.id   10f15dbd4ce6484ed00d2b25ed53c598
#
_cell.length_a   1.000
_cell.length_b   1.000
_cell.length_c   1.000
_cell.angle_alpha   90.00
_cell.angle_beta   90.00
_cell.angle_gamma   90.00
#
_symmetry.space_group_name_H-M   'P 1'
#
loop_
_entity.id
_entity.type
_entity.pdbx_description
1 polymer ?
#
loop_
_entity_poly.entity_id
_entity_poly.type
_entity_poly.pdbx_seq_one_letter_code
_entity_poly.pdbx_strand_id
1 'polypeptide(L)'
;MIFVGIDVAKDKHDCFITNTDGEVLFKSFTITNNLVGFDELYQKIESVMEDVSKVKVGLEATGHYSYNLLGYLLDKGLPTYVINPLHTNLYRKSLSLRQTKTDKVDARTIASMLMSDVNLKSYSDTSYHNEELKSLTRYRFDKVKERAQLKQSISRLVCILFPELEKLVPTLHQNSVYELLYEFPGAKHVADAHLTRLSNLVETASKGHYTKDTAITFREAARTSIGSNMPAKSLELKHTIKLIRELDAEIEEIENEIKIIMDEINSPILSIPGISYRMGAMIIAEIGDFSKFDSPDKILAFAGMSPSTYQSGQLDNCYARMEKRGSRYLRYALYNATAYVCLWDPTFKAYLAKKRSEGKHYYVALSHATKKLIRVIYQLESSGQQYIKAN
;
A
#
# COMPACT_ATOMS: atom_id res chain seq x y z
N MET A 1 37.89 -4.28 1.54
CA MET A 1 36.44 -4.21 1.72
C MET A 1 35.87 -5.63 1.56
N ILE A 2 34.90 -6.00 2.37
CA ILE A 2 34.29 -7.33 2.42
C ILE A 2 32.86 -7.24 1.87
N PHE A 3 32.47 -8.20 1.07
CA PHE A 3 31.15 -8.31 0.46
C PHE A 3 30.50 -9.62 0.87
N VAL A 4 29.34 -9.50 1.49
CA VAL A 4 28.54 -10.62 1.96
C VAL A 4 27.25 -10.67 1.14
N GLY A 5 27.02 -11.75 0.43
CA GLY A 5 25.78 -11.98 -0.31
C GLY A 5 24.93 -13.02 0.39
N ILE A 6 23.64 -12.74 0.56
CA ILE A 6 22.71 -13.62 1.27
C ILE A 6 21.47 -13.83 0.40
N ASP A 7 21.23 -15.09 0.03
CA ASP A 7 19.96 -15.54 -0.54
C ASP A 7 19.03 -15.97 0.59
N VAL A 8 17.88 -15.31 0.68
CA VAL A 8 16.96 -15.43 1.81
C VAL A 8 15.83 -16.41 1.51
N ALA A 9 15.65 -17.41 2.36
CA ALA A 9 14.53 -18.34 2.30
C ALA A 9 13.86 -18.51 3.68
N LYS A 10 12.77 -19.26 3.72
CA LYS A 10 11.91 -19.39 4.91
C LYS A 10 12.66 -19.97 6.13
N ASP A 11 13.34 -21.09 5.94
CA ASP A 11 13.89 -21.89 7.05
C ASP A 11 15.42 -21.76 7.17
N LYS A 12 16.07 -21.31 6.12
CA LYS A 12 17.53 -21.22 6.00
C LYS A 12 17.92 -20.13 5.01
N HIS A 13 19.14 -19.60 5.16
CA HIS A 13 19.71 -18.62 4.23
C HIS A 13 21.04 -19.15 3.68
N ASP A 14 21.29 -18.99 2.39
CA ASP A 14 22.55 -19.31 1.78
C ASP A 14 23.42 -18.04 1.71
N CYS A 15 24.64 -18.14 2.22
CA CYS A 15 25.56 -17.00 2.40
C CYS A 15 26.85 -17.23 1.61
N PHE A 16 27.47 -16.14 1.16
CA PHE A 16 28.76 -16.13 0.47
C PHE A 16 29.56 -14.89 0.86
N ILE A 17 30.86 -15.03 1.15
CA ILE A 17 31.73 -13.91 1.59
C ILE A 17 32.97 -13.85 0.71
N THR A 18 33.24 -12.66 0.18
CA THR A 18 34.41 -12.36 -0.68
C THR A 18 35.01 -11.00 -0.34
N ASN A 19 36.27 -10.77 -0.74
CA ASN A 19 36.92 -9.48 -0.62
C ASN A 19 36.92 -8.68 -1.96
N THR A 20 37.50 -7.50 -1.96
CA THR A 20 37.66 -6.60 -3.13
C THR A 20 38.41 -7.23 -4.29
N ASP A 21 39.33 -8.13 -4.01
CA ASP A 21 40.18 -8.76 -5.02
C ASP A 21 39.52 -9.98 -5.67
N GLY A 22 38.28 -10.28 -5.22
CA GLY A 22 37.51 -11.45 -5.68
C GLY A 22 37.91 -12.75 -5.00
N GLU A 23 38.80 -12.69 -3.98
CA GLU A 23 39.17 -13.85 -3.19
C GLU A 23 37.96 -14.31 -2.34
N VAL A 24 37.69 -15.60 -2.39
CA VAL A 24 36.62 -16.21 -1.64
C VAL A 24 37.06 -16.48 -0.21
N LEU A 25 36.60 -15.66 0.73
CA LEU A 25 36.92 -15.80 2.16
C LEU A 25 36.12 -16.96 2.79
N PHE A 26 34.83 -17.05 2.48
CA PHE A 26 34.01 -18.20 2.81
C PHE A 26 33.22 -18.65 1.58
N LYS A 27 33.41 -19.93 1.19
CA LYS A 27 32.60 -20.57 0.16
C LYS A 27 31.14 -20.60 0.61
N SER A 28 30.20 -20.75 -0.32
CA SER A 28 28.77 -20.79 0.02
C SER A 28 28.49 -21.74 1.18
N PHE A 29 27.91 -21.21 2.23
CA PHE A 29 27.48 -21.91 3.43
C PHE A 29 26.02 -21.54 3.75
N THR A 30 25.36 -22.40 4.49
CA THR A 30 23.95 -22.23 4.84
C THR A 30 23.82 -22.01 6.34
N ILE A 31 23.03 -21.01 6.73
CA ILE A 31 22.65 -20.75 8.12
C ILE A 31 21.16 -21.00 8.33
N THR A 32 20.76 -21.32 9.54
CA THR A 32 19.33 -21.43 9.91
C THR A 32 18.71 -20.07 10.16
N ASN A 33 17.42 -19.92 9.85
CA ASN A 33 16.68 -18.66 10.09
C ASN A 33 16.27 -18.56 11.56
N ASN A 34 17.26 -18.39 12.44
CA ASN A 34 17.13 -18.19 13.89
C ASN A 34 18.38 -17.49 14.45
N LEU A 35 18.32 -17.11 15.71
CA LEU A 35 19.43 -16.38 16.37
C LEU A 35 20.78 -17.12 16.26
N VAL A 36 20.80 -18.43 16.43
CA VAL A 36 22.05 -19.22 16.35
C VAL A 36 22.68 -19.11 14.95
N GLY A 37 21.86 -19.23 13.89
CA GLY A 37 22.37 -19.06 12.53
C GLY A 37 22.79 -17.64 12.22
N PHE A 38 22.10 -16.64 12.77
CA PHE A 38 22.48 -15.24 12.60
C PHE A 38 23.81 -14.92 13.32
N ASP A 39 24.00 -15.45 14.52
CA ASP A 39 25.26 -15.32 15.26
C ASP A 39 26.40 -16.04 14.54
N GLU A 40 26.15 -17.22 13.94
CA GLU A 40 27.14 -17.93 13.10
C GLU A 40 27.58 -17.05 11.91
N LEU A 41 26.64 -16.41 11.21
CA LEU A 41 26.94 -15.50 10.13
C LEU A 41 27.79 -14.33 10.61
N TYR A 42 27.38 -13.70 11.72
CA TYR A 42 28.08 -12.54 12.28
C TYR A 42 29.51 -12.90 12.71
N GLN A 43 29.73 -14.02 13.38
CA GLN A 43 31.05 -14.50 13.78
C GLN A 43 31.99 -14.72 12.57
N LYS A 44 31.44 -15.26 11.46
CA LYS A 44 32.22 -15.41 10.21
C LYS A 44 32.61 -14.06 9.61
N ILE A 45 31.68 -13.10 9.63
CA ILE A 45 31.97 -11.74 9.15
C ILE A 45 33.01 -11.10 10.07
N GLU A 46 32.83 -11.18 11.39
CA GLU A 46 33.72 -10.62 12.40
C GLU A 46 35.15 -11.19 12.31
N SER A 47 35.29 -12.48 12.00
CA SER A 47 36.59 -13.13 11.85
C SER A 47 37.43 -12.59 10.69
N VAL A 48 36.82 -11.92 9.72
CA VAL A 48 37.51 -11.38 8.52
C VAL A 48 37.42 -9.85 8.39
N MET A 49 36.61 -9.19 9.21
CA MET A 49 36.48 -7.74 9.19
C MET A 49 37.49 -7.07 10.12
N GLU A 50 38.08 -5.98 9.64
CA GLU A 50 38.91 -5.07 10.46
C GLU A 50 38.08 -3.88 10.98
N ASP A 51 37.10 -3.46 10.17
CA ASP A 51 36.24 -2.30 10.40
C ASP A 51 34.86 -2.56 9.79
N VAL A 52 33.82 -2.32 10.57
CA VAL A 52 32.41 -2.50 10.18
C VAL A 52 32.07 -1.66 8.92
N SER A 53 32.64 -0.45 8.81
CA SER A 53 32.40 0.44 7.67
C SER A 53 32.96 -0.12 6.34
N LYS A 54 33.87 -1.10 6.42
CA LYS A 54 34.43 -1.79 5.26
C LYS A 54 33.69 -3.07 4.87
N VAL A 55 32.55 -3.34 5.50
CA VAL A 55 31.69 -4.48 5.18
C VAL A 55 30.46 -4.00 4.42
N LYS A 56 30.06 -4.71 3.39
CA LYS A 56 28.78 -4.52 2.70
C LYS A 56 28.03 -5.85 2.69
N VAL A 57 26.83 -5.87 3.28
CA VAL A 57 25.98 -7.05 3.32
C VAL A 57 24.80 -6.84 2.38
N GLY A 58 24.61 -7.71 1.39
CA GLY A 58 23.48 -7.67 0.48
C GLY A 58 22.54 -8.84 0.71
N LEU A 59 21.27 -8.57 0.74
CA LEU A 59 20.23 -9.58 0.81
C LEU A 59 19.13 -9.31 -0.23
N GLU A 60 18.57 -10.37 -0.78
CA GLU A 60 17.46 -10.25 -1.72
C GLU A 60 16.16 -9.96 -0.96
N ALA A 61 15.36 -9.00 -1.47
CA ALA A 61 14.05 -8.65 -0.90
C ALA A 61 13.02 -9.76 -1.18
N THR A 62 13.16 -10.90 -0.52
CA THR A 62 12.29 -12.08 -0.70
C THR A 62 11.12 -12.04 0.30
N GLY A 63 10.21 -11.06 0.13
CA GLY A 63 9.03 -10.91 0.97
C GLY A 63 9.39 -10.70 2.45
N HIS A 64 8.61 -11.33 3.35
CA HIS A 64 8.75 -11.16 4.80
C HIS A 64 9.89 -11.97 5.45
N TYR A 65 10.50 -12.90 4.73
CA TYR A 65 11.55 -13.76 5.30
C TYR A 65 12.86 -13.01 5.59
N SER A 66 13.09 -11.88 4.95
CA SER A 66 14.30 -11.08 5.15
C SER A 66 14.26 -10.16 6.37
N TYR A 67 13.08 -9.86 6.94
CA TYR A 67 12.94 -8.82 7.98
C TYR A 67 13.75 -9.11 9.25
N ASN A 68 13.68 -10.33 9.78
CA ASN A 68 14.36 -10.68 11.02
C ASN A 68 15.88 -10.62 10.86
N LEU A 69 16.40 -11.14 9.74
CA LEU A 69 17.84 -11.08 9.44
C LEU A 69 18.29 -9.64 9.19
N LEU A 70 17.48 -8.85 8.46
CA LEU A 70 17.77 -7.42 8.22
C LEU A 70 17.86 -6.65 9.54
N GLY A 71 16.89 -6.81 10.43
CA GLY A 71 16.91 -6.18 11.76
C GLY A 71 18.18 -6.55 12.54
N TYR A 72 18.50 -7.85 12.60
CA TYR A 72 19.71 -8.33 13.26
C TYR A 72 21.01 -7.70 12.72
N LEU A 73 21.13 -7.61 11.37
CA LEU A 73 22.32 -7.04 10.73
C LEU A 73 22.44 -5.53 11.00
N LEU A 74 21.33 -4.81 11.01
CA LEU A 74 21.28 -3.38 11.35
C LEU A 74 21.64 -3.14 12.82
N ASP A 75 21.14 -3.95 13.75
CA ASP A 75 21.46 -3.89 15.19
C ASP A 75 22.96 -4.12 15.45
N LYS A 76 23.61 -4.91 14.59
CA LYS A 76 25.08 -5.09 14.58
C LYS A 76 25.84 -3.94 13.90
N GLY A 77 25.16 -2.92 13.40
CA GLY A 77 25.77 -1.76 12.71
C GLY A 77 26.32 -2.08 11.33
N LEU A 78 25.98 -3.23 10.73
CA LEU A 78 26.50 -3.63 9.42
C LEU A 78 25.83 -2.87 8.28
N PRO A 79 26.58 -2.21 7.37
CA PRO A 79 26.03 -1.60 6.15
C PRO A 79 25.30 -2.63 5.29
N THR A 80 23.97 -2.63 5.35
CA THR A 80 23.12 -3.64 4.72
C THR A 80 22.37 -3.08 3.52
N TYR A 81 22.31 -3.84 2.43
CA TYR A 81 21.72 -3.47 1.15
C TYR A 81 20.62 -4.46 0.79
N VAL A 82 19.40 -3.95 0.64
CA VAL A 82 18.24 -4.76 0.21
C VAL A 82 18.08 -4.66 -1.30
N ILE A 83 18.27 -5.77 -2.01
CA ILE A 83 18.33 -5.82 -3.47
C ILE A 83 17.01 -6.37 -4.02
N ASN A 84 16.48 -5.71 -5.05
CA ASN A 84 15.26 -6.17 -5.73
C ASN A 84 15.54 -7.46 -6.53
N PRO A 85 14.72 -8.52 -6.37
CA PRO A 85 14.84 -9.79 -7.11
C PRO A 85 14.93 -9.64 -8.63
N LEU A 86 14.29 -8.62 -9.19
CA LEU A 86 14.40 -8.32 -10.62
C LEU A 86 15.83 -7.92 -11.03
N HIS A 87 16.50 -7.14 -10.19
CA HIS A 87 17.89 -6.72 -10.45
C HIS A 87 18.83 -7.91 -10.33
N THR A 88 18.70 -8.74 -9.29
CA THR A 88 19.50 -9.96 -9.13
C THR A 88 19.34 -10.88 -10.34
N ASN A 89 18.12 -11.07 -10.82
CA ASN A 89 17.85 -11.90 -11.99
C ASN A 89 18.45 -11.33 -13.29
N LEU A 90 18.34 -10.01 -13.51
CA LEU A 90 18.94 -9.35 -14.67
C LEU A 90 20.46 -9.42 -14.64
N TYR A 91 21.06 -9.15 -13.47
CA TYR A 91 22.52 -9.20 -13.28
C TYR A 91 23.04 -10.62 -13.50
N ARG A 92 22.37 -11.65 -12.94
CA ARG A 92 22.72 -13.06 -13.20
C ARG A 92 22.70 -13.41 -14.69
N LYS A 93 21.70 -12.93 -15.43
CA LYS A 93 21.61 -13.14 -16.88
C LYS A 93 22.72 -12.43 -17.66
N SER A 94 23.27 -11.34 -17.15
CA SER A 94 24.40 -10.65 -17.76
C SER A 94 25.73 -11.36 -17.54
N LEU A 95 25.86 -12.11 -16.42
CA LEU A 95 27.08 -12.85 -16.09
C LEU A 95 27.25 -14.18 -16.85
N SER A 96 26.15 -14.83 -17.24
CA SER A 96 26.21 -16.13 -17.90
C SER A 96 24.99 -16.42 -18.76
N LEU A 97 25.21 -16.99 -19.93
CA LEU A 97 24.17 -17.54 -20.80
C LEU A 97 23.58 -18.87 -20.28
N ARG A 98 24.21 -19.47 -19.28
CA ARG A 98 23.71 -20.71 -18.67
C ARG A 98 22.58 -20.40 -17.70
N GLN A 99 21.46 -21.12 -17.83
CA GLN A 99 20.29 -20.98 -16.96
C GLN A 99 20.43 -21.81 -15.66
N THR A 100 21.59 -21.72 -14.98
CA THR A 100 21.78 -22.42 -13.71
C THR A 100 21.25 -21.53 -12.57
N LYS A 101 20.19 -21.96 -11.89
CA LYS A 101 19.66 -21.33 -10.70
C LYS A 101 19.82 -22.28 -9.52
N THR A 102 20.62 -21.88 -8.54
CA THR A 102 20.70 -22.52 -7.22
C THR A 102 20.91 -21.43 -6.18
N ASP A 103 20.40 -21.62 -4.97
CA ASP A 103 20.49 -20.65 -3.87
C ASP A 103 21.96 -20.24 -3.60
N LYS A 104 22.92 -21.15 -3.74
CA LYS A 104 24.37 -20.87 -3.65
C LYS A 104 24.89 -19.95 -4.74
N VAL A 105 24.34 -20.06 -5.95
CA VAL A 105 24.68 -19.17 -7.08
C VAL A 105 24.07 -17.79 -6.85
N ASP A 106 22.88 -17.73 -6.28
CA ASP A 106 22.18 -16.47 -6.03
C ASP A 106 22.89 -15.66 -4.92
N ALA A 107 23.33 -16.28 -3.82
CA ALA A 107 24.16 -15.61 -2.79
C ALA A 107 25.48 -15.04 -3.37
N ARG A 108 26.17 -15.82 -4.20
CA ARG A 108 27.38 -15.34 -4.90
C ARG A 108 27.09 -14.19 -5.86
N THR A 109 25.98 -14.25 -6.58
CA THR A 109 25.54 -13.19 -7.49
C THR A 109 25.30 -11.89 -6.75
N ILE A 110 24.64 -11.93 -5.57
CA ILE A 110 24.42 -10.79 -4.71
C ILE A 110 25.73 -10.15 -4.25
N ALA A 111 26.71 -10.96 -3.79
CA ALA A 111 28.02 -10.46 -3.40
C ALA A 111 28.73 -9.78 -4.59
N SER A 112 28.67 -10.39 -5.78
CA SER A 112 29.24 -9.81 -7.01
C SER A 112 28.56 -8.50 -7.42
N MET A 113 27.26 -8.36 -7.23
CA MET A 113 26.54 -7.10 -7.45
C MET A 113 27.04 -6.00 -6.51
N LEU A 114 27.24 -6.30 -5.22
CA LEU A 114 27.78 -5.35 -4.25
C LEU A 114 29.19 -4.87 -4.61
N MET A 115 30.00 -5.73 -5.23
CA MET A 115 31.32 -5.38 -5.73
C MET A 115 31.30 -4.43 -6.93
N SER A 116 30.36 -4.66 -7.86
CA SER A 116 30.32 -4.01 -9.17
C SER A 116 29.47 -2.74 -9.21
N ASP A 117 28.49 -2.60 -8.31
CA ASP A 117 27.55 -1.48 -8.33
C ASP A 117 27.90 -0.42 -7.27
N VAL A 118 28.47 0.67 -7.75
CA VAL A 118 28.85 1.82 -6.93
C VAL A 118 27.63 2.65 -6.47
N ASN A 119 26.47 2.43 -7.10
CA ASN A 119 25.27 3.24 -6.87
C ASN A 119 24.28 2.60 -5.90
N LEU A 120 24.56 1.40 -5.38
CA LEU A 120 23.73 0.78 -4.34
C LEU A 120 23.82 1.61 -3.05
N LYS A 121 22.67 2.01 -2.51
CA LYS A 121 22.58 2.74 -1.24
C LYS A 121 22.23 1.77 -0.13
N SER A 122 22.92 1.89 1.02
CA SER A 122 22.65 1.09 2.20
C SER A 122 21.27 1.39 2.77
N TYR A 123 20.71 0.42 3.44
CA TYR A 123 19.50 0.57 4.23
C TYR A 123 19.82 1.42 5.47
N SER A 124 19.07 2.50 5.72
CA SER A 124 19.33 3.43 6.83
C SER A 124 18.28 3.26 7.95
N ASP A 125 18.58 3.72 9.18
CA ASP A 125 17.68 3.63 10.35
C ASP A 125 16.33 4.35 10.12
N THR A 126 16.29 5.40 9.31
CA THR A 126 15.03 6.01 8.84
C THR A 126 14.15 5.04 8.06
N SER A 127 14.69 3.90 7.65
CA SER A 127 13.94 2.85 6.96
C SER A 127 13.02 2.06 7.87
N TYR A 128 13.27 2.00 9.19
CA TYR A 128 12.42 1.27 10.14
C TYR A 128 11.02 1.91 10.23
N HIS A 129 10.95 3.21 10.48
CA HIS A 129 9.66 3.93 10.50
C HIS A 129 8.95 3.85 9.14
N ASN A 130 9.69 3.87 8.04
CA ASN A 130 9.12 3.71 6.72
C ASN A 130 8.56 2.30 6.48
N GLU A 131 9.20 1.24 6.95
CA GLU A 131 8.69 -0.13 6.81
C GLU A 131 7.48 -0.38 7.71
N GLU A 132 7.46 0.17 8.94
CA GLU A 132 6.30 0.12 9.82
C GLU A 132 5.11 0.86 9.20
N LEU A 133 5.31 2.10 8.75
CA LEU A 133 4.30 2.88 8.06
C LEU A 133 3.80 2.18 6.79
N LYS A 134 4.70 1.53 6.06
CA LYS A 134 4.37 0.75 4.87
C LYS A 134 3.53 -0.49 5.18
N SER A 135 3.86 -1.18 6.28
CA SER A 135 3.08 -2.30 6.78
C SER A 135 1.66 -1.86 7.13
N LEU A 136 1.52 -0.80 7.94
CA LEU A 136 0.23 -0.24 8.35
C LEU A 136 -0.61 0.26 7.16
N THR A 137 -0.01 1.00 6.23
CA THR A 137 -0.74 1.54 5.08
C THR A 137 -1.22 0.45 4.12
N ARG A 138 -0.45 -0.61 3.93
CA ARG A 138 -0.85 -1.78 3.13
C ARG A 138 -1.92 -2.61 3.84
N TYR A 139 -1.77 -2.83 5.14
CA TYR A 139 -2.76 -3.52 5.95
C TYR A 139 -4.10 -2.77 5.93
N ARG A 140 -4.07 -1.46 6.13
CA ARG A 140 -5.26 -0.61 5.96
C ARG A 140 -5.89 -0.74 4.57
N PHE A 141 -5.07 -0.75 3.51
CA PHE A 141 -5.57 -0.89 2.14
C PHE A 141 -6.34 -2.21 1.95
N ASP A 142 -5.81 -3.31 2.48
CA ASP A 142 -6.44 -4.61 2.37
C ASP A 142 -7.73 -4.67 3.21
N LYS A 143 -7.76 -4.11 4.43
CA LYS A 143 -8.98 -3.99 5.27
C LYS A 143 -10.08 -3.15 4.60
N VAL A 144 -9.73 -2.04 3.96
CA VAL A 144 -10.68 -1.23 3.19
C VAL A 144 -11.25 -2.01 2.00
N LYS A 145 -10.45 -2.85 1.37
CA LYS A 145 -10.89 -3.73 0.28
C LYS A 145 -11.85 -4.81 0.79
N GLU A 146 -11.55 -5.47 1.91
CA GLU A 146 -12.43 -6.42 2.58
C GLU A 146 -13.77 -5.77 2.93
N ARG A 147 -13.73 -4.58 3.53
CA ARG A 147 -14.94 -3.79 3.82
C ARG A 147 -15.78 -3.52 2.58
N ALA A 148 -15.17 -3.19 1.45
CA ALA A 148 -15.89 -2.97 0.20
C ALA A 148 -16.59 -4.25 -0.30
N GLN A 149 -15.98 -5.42 -0.12
CA GLN A 149 -16.60 -6.71 -0.44
C GLN A 149 -17.81 -7.01 0.47
N LEU A 150 -17.70 -6.73 1.77
CA LEU A 150 -18.83 -6.89 2.69
C LEU A 150 -19.98 -5.93 2.36
N LYS A 151 -19.68 -4.68 1.97
CA LYS A 151 -20.70 -3.74 1.47
C LYS A 151 -21.45 -4.29 0.27
N GLN A 152 -20.77 -4.87 -0.69
CA GLN A 152 -21.42 -5.53 -1.84
C GLN A 152 -22.28 -6.72 -1.40
N SER A 153 -21.83 -7.49 -0.41
CA SER A 153 -22.64 -8.59 0.17
C SER A 153 -23.89 -8.08 0.84
N ILE A 154 -23.83 -6.98 1.60
CA ILE A 154 -25.02 -6.34 2.20
C ILE A 154 -25.99 -5.89 1.11
N SER A 155 -25.54 -5.20 0.06
CA SER A 155 -26.40 -4.75 -1.03
C SER A 155 -27.14 -5.94 -1.69
N ARG A 156 -26.41 -7.05 -1.92
CA ARG A 156 -27.00 -8.28 -2.46
C ARG A 156 -28.04 -8.88 -1.51
N LEU A 157 -27.76 -8.92 -0.21
CA LEU A 157 -28.67 -9.47 0.80
C LEU A 157 -29.93 -8.60 0.96
N VAL A 158 -29.77 -7.28 0.94
CA VAL A 158 -30.91 -6.34 0.98
C VAL A 158 -31.77 -6.50 -0.27
N CYS A 159 -31.19 -6.67 -1.45
CA CYS A 159 -31.95 -6.94 -2.67
C CYS A 159 -32.84 -8.21 -2.57
N ILE A 160 -32.41 -9.21 -1.78
CA ILE A 160 -33.19 -10.43 -1.54
C ILE A 160 -34.25 -10.23 -0.45
N LEU A 161 -33.88 -9.55 0.66
CA LEU A 161 -34.68 -9.53 1.89
C LEU A 161 -35.58 -8.31 2.00
N PHE A 162 -35.21 -7.17 1.43
CA PHE A 162 -35.95 -5.90 1.45
C PHE A 162 -35.49 -4.95 0.34
N PRO A 163 -35.78 -5.26 -0.94
CA PRO A 163 -35.26 -4.50 -2.09
C PRO A 163 -35.73 -3.04 -2.13
N GLU A 164 -36.91 -2.73 -1.60
CA GLU A 164 -37.45 -1.37 -1.60
C GLU A 164 -36.65 -0.41 -0.72
N LEU A 165 -35.95 -0.94 0.30
CA LEU A 165 -35.17 -0.12 1.25
C LEU A 165 -34.13 0.74 0.55
N GLU A 166 -33.49 0.24 -0.52
CA GLU A 166 -32.45 0.97 -1.25
C GLU A 166 -32.97 2.31 -1.82
N LYS A 167 -34.27 2.37 -2.19
CA LYS A 167 -34.89 3.59 -2.72
C LYS A 167 -35.34 4.57 -1.64
N LEU A 168 -35.43 4.12 -0.40
CA LEU A 168 -35.92 4.90 0.73
C LEU A 168 -34.80 5.60 1.51
N VAL A 169 -33.56 5.24 1.26
CA VAL A 169 -32.40 5.78 1.97
C VAL A 169 -31.37 6.34 0.99
N PRO A 170 -30.60 7.36 1.38
CA PRO A 170 -29.55 7.91 0.51
C PRO A 170 -28.45 6.88 0.15
N THR A 171 -28.18 5.97 1.07
CA THR A 171 -27.27 4.82 0.87
C THR A 171 -27.58 3.73 1.89
N LEU A 172 -27.43 2.47 1.47
CA LEU A 172 -27.51 1.32 2.38
C LEU A 172 -26.34 1.27 3.39
N HIS A 173 -25.24 1.99 3.11
CA HIS A 173 -23.98 1.86 3.84
C HIS A 173 -23.78 2.97 4.88
N GLN A 174 -24.82 3.34 5.58
CA GLN A 174 -24.80 4.26 6.72
C GLN A 174 -25.16 3.52 8.01
N ASN A 175 -24.65 3.99 9.14
CA ASN A 175 -24.81 3.32 10.43
C ASN A 175 -26.29 3.11 10.80
N SER A 176 -27.17 4.10 10.56
CA SER A 176 -28.60 4.01 10.86
C SER A 176 -29.31 2.88 10.09
N VAL A 177 -28.91 2.62 8.84
CA VAL A 177 -29.43 1.49 8.05
C VAL A 177 -28.86 0.17 8.56
N TYR A 178 -27.61 0.13 8.97
CA TYR A 178 -27.04 -1.06 9.58
C TYR A 178 -27.70 -1.42 10.91
N GLU A 179 -28.03 -0.44 11.76
CA GLU A 179 -28.79 -0.68 12.99
C GLU A 179 -30.20 -1.23 12.68
N LEU A 180 -30.89 -0.62 11.70
CA LEU A 180 -32.20 -1.12 11.24
C LEU A 180 -32.13 -2.57 10.77
N LEU A 181 -31.18 -2.88 9.88
CA LEU A 181 -31.04 -4.21 9.29
C LEU A 181 -30.49 -5.25 10.28
N TYR A 182 -29.72 -4.84 11.26
CA TYR A 182 -29.24 -5.72 12.33
C TYR A 182 -30.38 -6.16 13.25
N GLU A 183 -31.26 -5.23 13.64
CA GLU A 183 -32.40 -5.51 14.49
C GLU A 183 -33.54 -6.19 13.69
N PHE A 184 -33.85 -5.68 12.49
CA PHE A 184 -34.92 -6.14 11.61
C PHE A 184 -34.35 -6.58 10.24
N PRO A 185 -33.80 -7.81 10.13
CA PRO A 185 -33.03 -8.22 8.95
C PRO A 185 -33.92 -8.68 7.77
N GLY A 186 -34.80 -7.81 7.30
CA GLY A 186 -35.66 -8.05 6.14
C GLY A 186 -37.03 -7.44 6.27
N ALA A 187 -37.76 -7.34 5.16
CA ALA A 187 -39.05 -6.67 5.07
C ALA A 187 -40.08 -7.22 6.08
N LYS A 188 -40.17 -8.53 6.20
CA LYS A 188 -41.13 -9.15 7.16
C LYS A 188 -40.87 -8.68 8.58
N HIS A 189 -39.62 -8.62 9.03
CA HIS A 189 -39.27 -8.18 10.39
C HIS A 189 -39.62 -6.70 10.62
N VAL A 190 -39.41 -5.84 9.61
CA VAL A 190 -39.79 -4.42 9.66
C VAL A 190 -41.30 -4.24 9.65
N ALA A 191 -42.04 -5.00 8.83
CA ALA A 191 -43.48 -4.95 8.74
C ALA A 191 -44.19 -5.36 10.06
N ASP A 192 -43.65 -6.38 10.73
CA ASP A 192 -44.15 -6.93 11.98
C ASP A 192 -43.71 -6.12 13.23
N ALA A 193 -42.73 -5.20 13.04
CA ALA A 193 -42.16 -4.40 14.13
C ALA A 193 -43.21 -3.47 14.76
N HIS A 194 -43.17 -3.33 16.09
CA HIS A 194 -43.93 -2.30 16.77
C HIS A 194 -43.43 -0.90 16.36
N LEU A 195 -44.34 -0.02 15.93
CA LEU A 195 -43.98 1.27 15.36
C LEU A 195 -43.11 2.12 16.29
N THR A 196 -43.41 2.16 17.58
CA THR A 196 -42.63 2.91 18.55
C THR A 196 -41.19 2.38 18.64
N ARG A 197 -40.99 1.04 18.65
CA ARG A 197 -39.65 0.44 18.67
C ARG A 197 -38.88 0.76 17.40
N LEU A 198 -39.54 0.65 16.24
CA LEU A 198 -38.91 1.00 14.95
C LEU A 198 -38.54 2.47 14.89
N SER A 199 -39.44 3.39 15.29
CA SER A 199 -39.23 4.83 15.33
C SER A 199 -38.03 5.19 16.23
N ASN A 200 -38.04 4.71 17.47
CA ASN A 200 -36.95 4.99 18.42
C ASN A 200 -35.63 4.48 17.92
N LEU A 201 -35.58 3.29 17.29
CA LEU A 201 -34.35 2.74 16.74
C LEU A 201 -33.79 3.62 15.62
N VAL A 202 -34.60 3.97 14.62
CA VAL A 202 -34.11 4.74 13.46
C VAL A 202 -33.77 6.16 13.83
N GLU A 203 -34.51 6.77 14.75
CA GLU A 203 -34.26 8.12 15.27
C GLU A 203 -32.92 8.18 16.03
N THR A 204 -32.72 7.25 16.96
CA THR A 204 -31.47 7.16 17.74
C THR A 204 -30.28 6.88 16.83
N ALA A 205 -30.39 5.88 15.95
CA ALA A 205 -29.31 5.46 15.06
C ALA A 205 -28.94 6.53 14.02
N SER A 206 -29.90 7.37 13.63
CA SER A 206 -29.68 8.47 12.68
C SER A 206 -29.35 9.81 13.36
N LYS A 207 -29.26 9.85 14.69
CA LYS A 207 -29.09 11.10 15.47
C LYS A 207 -30.17 12.15 15.15
N GLY A 208 -31.44 11.69 15.03
CA GLY A 208 -32.58 12.55 14.75
C GLY A 208 -32.83 12.88 13.27
N HIS A 209 -32.00 12.40 12.32
CA HIS A 209 -32.25 12.61 10.89
C HIS A 209 -33.44 11.81 10.37
N TYR A 210 -33.71 10.63 10.92
CA TYR A 210 -34.90 9.84 10.63
C TYR A 210 -35.92 10.04 11.73
N THR A 211 -37.16 10.34 11.33
CA THR A 211 -38.25 10.64 12.22
C THR A 211 -39.24 9.46 12.28
N LYS A 212 -40.32 9.62 13.10
CA LYS A 212 -41.40 8.69 13.12
C LYS A 212 -42.07 8.48 11.75
N ASP A 213 -42.12 9.54 10.92
CA ASP A 213 -42.67 9.45 9.56
C ASP A 213 -41.80 8.57 8.66
N THR A 214 -40.46 8.67 8.80
CA THR A 214 -39.57 7.76 8.12
C THR A 214 -39.76 6.31 8.54
N ALA A 215 -39.99 6.06 9.84
CA ALA A 215 -40.27 4.72 10.34
C ALA A 215 -41.61 4.17 9.79
N ILE A 216 -42.64 5.04 9.66
CA ILE A 216 -43.91 4.68 9.03
C ILE A 216 -43.67 4.30 7.58
N THR A 217 -42.94 5.11 6.82
CA THR A 217 -42.60 4.84 5.41
C THR A 217 -41.85 3.51 5.24
N PHE A 218 -40.87 3.23 6.09
CA PHE A 218 -40.16 1.93 6.06
C PHE A 218 -41.13 0.76 6.32
N ARG A 219 -42.00 0.88 7.30
CA ARG A 219 -42.94 -0.19 7.65
C ARG A 219 -43.99 -0.42 6.56
N GLU A 220 -44.51 0.63 5.93
CA GLU A 220 -45.46 0.52 4.82
C GLU A 220 -44.82 -0.11 3.59
N ALA A 221 -43.62 0.33 3.21
CA ALA A 221 -42.87 -0.31 2.14
C ALA A 221 -42.56 -1.79 2.45
N ALA A 222 -42.26 -2.10 3.69
CA ALA A 222 -42.00 -3.47 4.12
C ALA A 222 -43.26 -4.37 4.03
N ARG A 223 -44.45 -3.83 4.29
CA ARG A 223 -45.74 -4.56 4.17
C ARG A 223 -46.09 -4.95 2.74
N THR A 224 -45.63 -4.15 1.77
CA THR A 224 -45.88 -4.37 0.34
C THR A 224 -44.64 -4.89 -0.40
N SER A 225 -43.60 -5.24 0.35
CA SER A 225 -42.34 -5.68 -0.21
C SER A 225 -42.44 -7.03 -0.91
N ILE A 226 -41.70 -7.13 -2.02
CA ILE A 226 -41.46 -8.39 -2.72
C ILE A 226 -40.29 -9.20 -2.11
N GLY A 227 -39.71 -8.68 -1.02
CA GLY A 227 -38.55 -9.32 -0.35
C GLY A 227 -38.87 -10.72 0.16
N SER A 228 -37.94 -11.63 -0.02
CA SER A 228 -38.08 -13.03 0.40
C SER A 228 -37.88 -13.17 1.91
N ASN A 229 -38.74 -13.94 2.56
CA ASN A 229 -38.55 -14.29 3.96
C ASN A 229 -37.63 -15.51 4.06
N MET A 230 -36.32 -15.27 4.23
CA MET A 230 -35.28 -16.30 4.29
C MET A 230 -34.46 -16.18 5.58
N PRO A 231 -34.76 -16.96 6.63
CA PRO A 231 -34.04 -16.87 7.92
C PRO A 231 -32.52 -17.03 7.81
N ALA A 232 -32.04 -17.92 6.93
CA ALA A 232 -30.62 -18.09 6.70
C ALA A 232 -29.97 -16.84 6.12
N LYS A 233 -30.63 -16.12 5.20
CA LYS A 233 -30.13 -14.85 4.65
C LYS A 233 -30.22 -13.72 5.65
N SER A 234 -31.22 -13.71 6.50
CA SER A 234 -31.32 -12.78 7.62
C SER A 234 -30.17 -12.95 8.62
N LEU A 235 -29.79 -14.20 8.91
CA LEU A 235 -28.60 -14.48 9.74
C LEU A 235 -27.30 -14.04 9.05
N GLU A 236 -27.13 -14.36 7.76
CA GLU A 236 -25.98 -13.92 6.95
C GLU A 236 -25.85 -12.39 6.98
N LEU A 237 -26.96 -11.66 6.83
CA LEU A 237 -26.96 -10.19 6.87
C LEU A 237 -26.50 -9.65 8.23
N LYS A 238 -27.02 -10.19 9.34
CA LYS A 238 -26.61 -9.79 10.70
C LYS A 238 -25.11 -10.01 10.92
N HIS A 239 -24.58 -11.17 10.51
CA HIS A 239 -23.17 -11.47 10.64
C HIS A 239 -22.32 -10.54 9.77
N THR A 240 -22.74 -10.26 8.54
CA THR A 240 -22.02 -9.34 7.63
C THR A 240 -21.98 -7.92 8.20
N ILE A 241 -23.07 -7.44 8.81
CA ILE A 241 -23.08 -6.13 9.48
C ILE A 241 -22.15 -6.11 10.69
N LYS A 242 -22.13 -7.20 11.50
CA LYS A 242 -21.20 -7.30 12.62
C LYS A 242 -19.74 -7.21 12.16
N LEU A 243 -19.37 -7.98 11.13
CA LEU A 243 -18.02 -7.95 10.55
C LEU A 243 -17.64 -6.57 10.01
N ILE A 244 -18.56 -5.85 9.37
CA ILE A 244 -18.28 -4.48 8.88
C ILE A 244 -17.98 -3.52 10.04
N ARG A 245 -18.69 -3.64 11.18
CA ARG A 245 -18.45 -2.81 12.35
C ARG A 245 -17.06 -3.08 12.96
N GLU A 246 -16.68 -4.36 13.06
CA GLU A 246 -15.36 -4.76 13.51
C GLU A 246 -14.27 -4.21 12.58
N LEU A 247 -14.45 -4.34 11.25
CA LEU A 247 -13.51 -3.78 10.28
C LEU A 247 -13.42 -2.24 10.34
N ASP A 248 -14.52 -1.55 10.58
CA ASP A 248 -14.50 -0.09 10.73
C ASP A 248 -13.69 0.34 11.97
N ALA A 249 -13.81 -0.40 13.09
CA ALA A 249 -13.02 -0.16 14.29
C ALA A 249 -11.53 -0.45 14.07
N GLU A 250 -11.19 -1.60 13.45
CA GLU A 250 -9.79 -1.93 13.10
C GLU A 250 -9.17 -0.89 12.15
N ILE A 251 -9.93 -0.41 11.16
CA ILE A 251 -9.44 0.63 10.24
C ILE A 251 -9.17 1.93 10.99
N GLU A 252 -10.01 2.32 11.93
CA GLU A 252 -9.83 3.52 12.75
C GLU A 252 -8.57 3.40 13.64
N GLU A 253 -8.35 2.25 14.26
CA GLU A 253 -7.14 1.98 15.04
C GLU A 253 -5.88 2.11 14.17
N ILE A 254 -5.85 1.46 13.01
CA ILE A 254 -4.73 1.56 12.06
C ILE A 254 -4.50 3.01 11.62
N GLU A 255 -5.58 3.79 11.37
CA GLU A 255 -5.48 5.18 10.97
C GLU A 255 -4.91 6.08 12.08
N ASN A 256 -5.18 5.77 13.34
CA ASN A 256 -4.61 6.45 14.50
C ASN A 256 -3.10 6.18 14.61
N GLU A 257 -2.66 4.93 14.46
CA GLU A 257 -1.23 4.58 14.44
C GLU A 257 -0.50 5.26 13.27
N ILE A 258 -1.08 5.24 12.07
CA ILE A 258 -0.53 5.96 10.92
C ILE A 258 -0.38 7.45 11.23
N LYS A 259 -1.34 8.05 11.92
CA LYS A 259 -1.30 9.47 12.26
C LYS A 259 -0.15 9.76 13.24
N ILE A 260 0.03 8.95 14.28
CA ILE A 260 1.11 9.11 15.25
C ILE A 260 2.47 9.12 14.54
N ILE A 261 2.74 8.10 13.70
CA ILE A 261 4.01 8.00 12.97
C ILE A 261 4.20 9.19 12.01
N MET A 262 3.14 9.62 11.32
CA MET A 262 3.24 10.76 10.39
C MET A 262 3.43 12.10 11.11
N ASP A 263 2.91 12.26 12.32
CA ASP A 263 3.14 13.44 13.15
C ASP A 263 4.62 13.48 13.63
N GLU A 264 5.23 12.33 13.91
CA GLU A 264 6.68 12.23 14.23
C GLU A 264 7.55 12.53 13.00
N ILE A 265 7.21 11.99 11.82
CA ILE A 265 7.93 12.25 10.57
C ILE A 265 7.84 13.74 10.18
N ASN A 266 6.73 14.40 10.49
CA ASN A 266 6.45 15.81 10.17
C ASN A 266 6.71 16.15 8.68
N SER A 267 6.25 15.28 7.80
CA SER A 267 6.49 15.41 6.35
C SER A 267 5.75 16.59 5.74
N PRO A 268 6.42 17.42 4.91
CA PRO A 268 5.80 18.55 4.23
C PRO A 268 4.71 18.16 3.23
N ILE A 269 4.58 16.88 2.85
CA ILE A 269 3.52 16.39 1.96
C ILE A 269 2.12 16.72 2.47
N LEU A 270 1.95 16.74 3.80
CA LEU A 270 0.66 17.04 4.44
C LEU A 270 0.22 18.50 4.27
N SER A 271 1.13 19.40 3.90
CA SER A 271 0.81 20.79 3.60
C SER A 271 0.10 20.99 2.25
N ILE A 272 0.12 19.97 1.38
CA ILE A 272 -0.54 20.06 0.07
C ILE A 272 -2.06 19.92 0.26
N PRO A 273 -2.87 20.92 -0.18
CA PRO A 273 -4.33 20.84 -0.04
C PRO A 273 -4.91 19.59 -0.72
N GLY A 274 -5.67 18.81 0.03
CA GLY A 274 -6.28 17.55 -0.45
C GLY A 274 -5.47 16.30 -0.18
N ILE A 275 -4.26 16.38 0.34
CA ILE A 275 -3.52 15.22 0.82
C ILE A 275 -3.84 15.00 2.31
N SER A 276 -4.47 13.86 2.60
CA SER A 276 -4.74 13.42 3.97
C SER A 276 -3.60 12.58 4.54
N TYR A 277 -3.56 12.37 5.86
CA TYR A 277 -2.64 11.44 6.52
C TYR A 277 -2.58 10.07 5.83
N ARG A 278 -3.73 9.51 5.44
CA ARG A 278 -3.82 8.19 4.78
C ARG A 278 -3.07 8.12 3.46
N MET A 279 -3.26 9.14 2.61
CA MET A 279 -2.62 9.16 1.28
C MET A 279 -1.18 9.63 1.38
N GLY A 280 -0.89 10.63 2.20
CA GLY A 280 0.46 11.10 2.48
C GLY A 280 1.32 9.97 3.04
N ALA A 281 0.84 9.27 4.06
CA ALA A 281 1.54 8.13 4.66
C ALA A 281 1.86 7.04 3.64
N MET A 282 0.88 6.64 2.82
CA MET A 282 1.10 5.61 1.81
C MET A 282 2.13 6.04 0.74
N ILE A 283 2.13 7.32 0.35
CA ILE A 283 3.11 7.86 -0.60
C ILE A 283 4.50 7.85 0.02
N ILE A 284 4.66 8.39 1.24
CA ILE A 284 5.95 8.41 1.96
C ILE A 284 6.47 7.00 2.19
N ALA A 285 5.62 6.11 2.71
CA ALA A 285 6.00 4.73 3.00
C ALA A 285 6.43 3.92 1.76
N GLU A 286 5.75 4.10 0.64
CA GLU A 286 6.05 3.37 -0.59
C GLU A 286 7.29 3.93 -1.32
N ILE A 287 7.55 5.23 -1.24
CA ILE A 287 8.76 5.85 -1.79
C ILE A 287 9.94 5.59 -0.86
N GLY A 288 9.73 5.70 0.45
CA GLY A 288 10.78 5.61 1.46
C GLY A 288 11.70 6.83 1.40
N ASP A 289 12.96 6.61 1.08
CA ASP A 289 13.98 7.66 1.01
C ASP A 289 13.99 8.33 -0.38
N PHE A 290 13.58 9.58 -0.45
CA PHE A 290 13.55 10.39 -1.68
C PHE A 290 14.93 10.64 -2.25
N SER A 291 15.99 10.62 -1.44
CA SER A 291 17.38 10.78 -1.90
C SER A 291 17.86 9.63 -2.79
N LYS A 292 17.15 8.50 -2.78
CA LYS A 292 17.43 7.35 -3.66
C LYS A 292 17.02 7.58 -5.11
N PHE A 293 16.27 8.64 -5.38
CA PHE A 293 15.77 8.95 -6.71
C PHE A 293 16.43 10.24 -7.24
N ASP A 294 17.11 10.14 -8.38
CA ASP A 294 17.79 11.28 -9.01
C ASP A 294 16.80 12.30 -9.60
N SER A 295 15.53 11.90 -9.78
CA SER A 295 14.49 12.76 -10.33
C SER A 295 13.08 12.27 -10.03
N PRO A 296 12.06 13.16 -10.05
CA PRO A 296 10.67 12.77 -9.86
C PRO A 296 10.15 11.81 -10.96
N ASP A 297 10.75 11.81 -12.15
CA ASP A 297 10.38 10.88 -13.22
C ASP A 297 10.81 9.43 -12.87
N LYS A 298 11.87 9.24 -12.07
CA LYS A 298 12.25 7.92 -11.53
C LYS A 298 11.21 7.39 -10.52
N ILE A 299 10.61 8.26 -9.71
CA ILE A 299 9.52 7.88 -8.79
C ILE A 299 8.27 7.49 -9.59
N LEU A 300 7.95 8.19 -10.68
CA LEU A 300 6.84 7.81 -11.57
C LEU A 300 7.08 6.44 -12.21
N ALA A 301 8.30 6.14 -12.63
CA ALA A 301 8.67 4.83 -13.15
C ALA A 301 8.54 3.75 -12.05
N PHE A 302 8.99 4.04 -10.83
CA PHE A 302 8.86 3.17 -9.67
C PHE A 302 7.39 2.88 -9.30
N ALA A 303 6.49 3.86 -9.50
CA ALA A 303 5.04 3.67 -9.37
C ALA A 303 4.42 2.92 -10.57
N GLY A 304 5.20 2.64 -11.63
CA GLY A 304 4.69 2.04 -12.86
C GLY A 304 3.75 2.97 -13.63
N MET A 305 3.98 4.28 -13.54
CA MET A 305 3.17 5.33 -14.17
C MET A 305 3.83 5.96 -15.39
N SER A 306 4.99 5.45 -15.80
CA SER A 306 5.64 5.85 -17.05
C SER A 306 4.97 5.21 -18.25
N PRO A 307 4.82 5.94 -19.38
CA PRO A 307 4.36 5.34 -20.61
C PRO A 307 5.43 4.40 -21.17
N SER A 308 5.01 3.28 -21.74
CA SER A 308 5.90 2.42 -22.52
C SER A 308 6.31 3.16 -23.80
N THR A 309 7.61 3.31 -24.02
CA THR A 309 8.15 3.84 -25.28
C THR A 309 8.74 2.68 -26.05
N TYR A 310 8.26 2.47 -27.26
CA TYR A 310 8.86 1.54 -28.19
C TYR A 310 9.18 2.31 -29.47
N GLN A 311 10.45 2.61 -29.68
CA GLN A 311 10.96 3.23 -30.88
C GLN A 311 12.00 2.28 -31.49
N SER A 312 11.74 1.80 -32.69
CA SER A 312 12.69 0.99 -33.48
C SER A 312 12.68 1.48 -34.91
N GLY A 313 13.75 2.17 -35.30
CA GLY A 313 13.88 2.72 -36.64
C GLY A 313 12.80 3.74 -36.97
N GLN A 314 12.05 3.51 -38.02
CA GLN A 314 10.96 4.39 -38.47
C GLN A 314 9.60 4.10 -37.80
N LEU A 315 9.53 3.09 -36.90
CA LEU A 315 8.30 2.72 -36.19
C LEU A 315 8.18 3.53 -34.91
N ASP A 316 7.35 4.57 -34.95
CA ASP A 316 6.91 5.30 -33.76
C ASP A 316 5.61 4.65 -33.22
N ASN A 317 5.66 4.12 -32.02
CA ASN A 317 4.49 3.47 -31.44
C ASN A 317 3.48 4.52 -30.97
N CYS A 318 2.45 4.78 -31.76
CA CYS A 318 1.40 5.75 -31.50
C CYS A 318 0.53 5.42 -30.28
N TYR A 319 0.64 4.22 -29.69
CA TYR A 319 -0.17 3.74 -28.59
C TYR A 319 0.65 3.44 -27.34
N ALA A 320 1.23 4.47 -26.74
CA ALA A 320 1.90 4.32 -25.43
C ALA A 320 0.88 3.91 -24.36
N ARG A 321 1.14 2.79 -23.69
CA ARG A 321 0.36 2.32 -22.53
C ARG A 321 1.18 2.52 -21.26
N MET A 322 0.48 2.79 -20.15
CA MET A 322 1.13 2.83 -18.84
C MET A 322 1.69 1.42 -18.51
N GLU A 323 2.97 1.33 -18.15
CA GLU A 323 3.67 0.04 -17.95
C GLU A 323 3.08 -0.77 -16.80
N LYS A 324 2.58 -0.09 -15.75
CA LYS A 324 2.03 -0.68 -14.52
C LYS A 324 3.01 -1.64 -13.80
N ARG A 325 4.28 -1.67 -14.20
CA ARG A 325 5.36 -2.34 -13.48
C ARG A 325 5.81 -1.44 -12.33
N GLY A 326 5.80 -1.96 -11.11
CA GLY A 326 6.15 -1.20 -9.91
C GLY A 326 5.07 -1.24 -8.84
N SER A 327 5.17 -0.39 -7.79
CA SER A 327 4.26 -0.42 -6.66
C SER A 327 2.82 -0.05 -7.03
N ARG A 328 1.92 -1.03 -6.91
CA ARG A 328 0.48 -0.80 -7.07
C ARG A 328 -0.09 0.11 -5.99
N TYR A 329 0.49 0.08 -4.78
CA TYR A 329 0.06 0.88 -3.65
C TYR A 329 0.44 2.34 -3.84
N LEU A 330 1.68 2.62 -4.28
CA LEU A 330 2.10 3.97 -4.62
C LEU A 330 1.26 4.55 -5.76
N ARG A 331 1.02 3.78 -6.81
CA ARG A 331 0.16 4.21 -7.92
C ARG A 331 -1.26 4.53 -7.46
N TYR A 332 -1.85 3.67 -6.60
CA TYR A 332 -3.17 3.92 -6.00
C TYR A 332 -3.18 5.20 -5.18
N ALA A 333 -2.21 5.39 -4.29
CA ALA A 333 -2.12 6.57 -3.43
C ALA A 333 -1.95 7.85 -4.25
N LEU A 334 -1.06 7.85 -5.24
CA LEU A 334 -0.82 9.00 -6.11
C LEU A 334 -2.07 9.40 -6.91
N TYR A 335 -2.81 8.44 -7.48
CA TYR A 335 -4.04 8.75 -8.22
C TYR A 335 -5.12 9.34 -7.32
N ASN A 336 -5.34 8.75 -6.14
CA ASN A 336 -6.34 9.25 -5.20
C ASN A 336 -5.94 10.61 -4.64
N ALA A 337 -4.70 10.79 -4.20
CA ALA A 337 -4.19 12.08 -3.75
C ALA A 337 -4.38 13.15 -4.83
N THR A 338 -3.99 12.86 -6.08
CA THR A 338 -4.15 13.80 -7.20
C THR A 338 -5.60 14.22 -7.42
N ALA A 339 -6.55 13.28 -7.33
CA ALA A 339 -7.96 13.60 -7.51
C ALA A 339 -8.45 14.60 -6.45
N TYR A 340 -8.06 14.41 -5.19
CA TYR A 340 -8.38 15.36 -4.11
C TYR A 340 -7.63 16.68 -4.25
N VAL A 341 -6.35 16.66 -4.60
CA VAL A 341 -5.57 17.90 -4.84
C VAL A 341 -6.21 18.71 -5.98
N CYS A 342 -6.65 18.07 -7.06
CA CYS A 342 -7.38 18.75 -8.13
C CYS A 342 -8.74 19.33 -7.70
N LEU A 343 -9.32 18.83 -6.60
CA LEU A 343 -10.54 19.37 -6.03
C LEU A 343 -10.27 20.60 -5.14
N TRP A 344 -9.20 20.56 -4.35
CA TRP A 344 -8.93 21.55 -3.29
C TRP A 344 -7.90 22.61 -3.65
N ASP A 345 -7.03 22.37 -4.64
CA ASP A 345 -6.03 23.34 -5.09
C ASP A 345 -6.42 23.95 -6.44
N PRO A 346 -6.55 25.29 -6.52
CA PRO A 346 -6.97 25.98 -7.76
C PRO A 346 -6.04 25.74 -8.94
N THR A 347 -4.72 25.65 -8.70
CA THR A 347 -3.71 25.44 -9.75
C THR A 347 -3.86 24.08 -10.39
N PHE A 348 -4.05 23.04 -9.55
CA PHE A 348 -4.25 21.68 -10.04
C PHE A 348 -5.63 21.50 -10.68
N LYS A 349 -6.67 22.16 -10.13
CA LYS A 349 -8.01 22.21 -10.72
C LYS A 349 -7.98 22.78 -12.13
N ALA A 350 -7.35 23.95 -12.30
CA ALA A 350 -7.19 24.60 -13.60
C ALA A 350 -6.38 23.72 -14.59
N TYR A 351 -5.31 23.09 -14.09
CA TYR A 351 -4.49 22.20 -14.91
C TYR A 351 -5.27 20.98 -15.40
N LEU A 352 -6.06 20.33 -14.52
CA LEU A 352 -6.92 19.20 -14.89
C LEU A 352 -7.97 19.64 -15.93
N ALA A 353 -8.63 20.78 -15.73
CA ALA A 353 -9.60 21.34 -16.66
C ALA A 353 -8.98 21.60 -18.04
N LYS A 354 -7.79 22.21 -18.09
CA LYS A 354 -7.02 22.39 -19.33
C LYS A 354 -6.79 21.06 -20.05
N LYS A 355 -6.34 20.02 -19.33
CA LYS A 355 -6.09 18.71 -19.95
C LYS A 355 -7.36 18.03 -20.44
N ARG A 356 -8.50 18.30 -19.81
CA ARG A 356 -9.82 17.84 -20.25
C ARG A 356 -10.28 18.59 -21.50
N SER A 357 -10.07 19.91 -21.59
CA SER A 357 -10.40 20.70 -22.79
C SER A 357 -9.55 20.35 -24.00
N GLU A 358 -8.35 19.78 -23.80
CA GLU A 358 -7.53 19.18 -24.87
C GLU A 358 -8.11 17.84 -25.40
N GLY A 359 -9.34 17.45 -25.02
CA GLY A 359 -9.99 16.21 -25.44
C GLY A 359 -9.52 14.93 -24.72
N LYS A 360 -8.69 15.03 -23.70
CA LYS A 360 -8.17 13.85 -22.98
C LYS A 360 -9.25 13.23 -22.07
N HIS A 361 -9.31 11.89 -22.07
CA HIS A 361 -10.13 11.17 -21.11
C HIS A 361 -9.73 11.52 -19.68
N TYR A 362 -10.69 11.50 -18.73
CA TYR A 362 -10.46 11.91 -17.32
C TYR A 362 -9.21 11.28 -16.70
N TYR A 363 -9.06 9.95 -16.76
CA TYR A 363 -7.90 9.28 -16.16
C TYR A 363 -6.57 9.61 -16.86
N VAL A 364 -6.58 9.93 -18.13
CA VAL A 364 -5.39 10.42 -18.86
C VAL A 364 -5.03 11.82 -18.38
N ALA A 365 -6.01 12.72 -18.29
CA ALA A 365 -5.82 14.06 -17.74
C ALA A 365 -5.33 14.02 -16.28
N LEU A 366 -5.89 13.13 -15.46
CA LEU A 366 -5.46 12.90 -14.07
C LEU A 366 -4.01 12.38 -14.01
N SER A 367 -3.58 11.51 -14.93
CA SER A 367 -2.18 11.05 -15.01
C SER A 367 -1.21 12.21 -15.28
N HIS A 368 -1.59 13.17 -16.11
CA HIS A 368 -0.79 14.39 -16.31
C HIS A 368 -0.73 15.25 -15.03
N ALA A 369 -1.83 15.37 -14.31
CA ALA A 369 -1.86 16.06 -13.02
C ALA A 369 -1.01 15.32 -11.97
N THR A 370 -1.03 13.99 -11.95
CA THR A 370 -0.19 13.18 -11.06
C THR A 370 1.31 13.39 -11.34
N LYS A 371 1.70 13.48 -12.61
CA LYS A 371 3.08 13.82 -12.97
C LYS A 371 3.49 15.21 -12.44
N LYS A 372 2.58 16.18 -12.43
CA LYS A 372 2.83 17.49 -11.83
C LYS A 372 2.91 17.38 -10.31
N LEU A 373 2.01 16.63 -9.68
CA LEU A 373 1.97 16.45 -8.23
C LEU A 373 3.25 15.80 -7.70
N ILE A 374 3.75 14.75 -8.34
CA ILE A 374 4.96 14.07 -7.86
C ILE A 374 6.19 14.99 -7.93
N ARG A 375 6.27 15.90 -8.87
CA ARG A 375 7.33 16.92 -8.93
C ARG A 375 7.26 17.88 -7.75
N VAL A 376 6.05 18.27 -7.35
CA VAL A 376 5.83 19.11 -6.16
C VAL A 376 6.23 18.33 -4.90
N ILE A 377 5.74 17.10 -4.74
CA ILE A 377 6.08 16.25 -3.59
C ILE A 377 7.60 16.08 -3.49
N TYR A 378 8.25 15.71 -4.60
CA TYR A 378 9.71 15.53 -4.64
C TYR A 378 10.47 16.78 -4.20
N GLN A 379 10.05 17.96 -4.68
CA GLN A 379 10.68 19.23 -4.30
C GLN A 379 10.47 19.54 -2.81
N LEU A 380 9.27 19.34 -2.28
CA LEU A 380 8.97 19.60 -0.87
C LEU A 380 9.75 18.66 0.05
N GLU A 381 9.75 17.37 -0.23
CA GLU A 381 10.46 16.37 0.57
C GLU A 381 12.00 16.54 0.49
N SER A 382 12.53 16.98 -0.66
CA SER A 382 13.96 17.24 -0.81
C SER A 382 14.42 18.53 -0.16
N SER A 383 13.54 19.55 -0.05
CA SER A 383 13.88 20.86 0.51
C SER A 383 13.41 21.08 1.95
N GLY A 384 12.51 20.24 2.45
CA GLY A 384 11.85 20.43 3.75
C GLY A 384 10.86 21.62 3.79
N GLN A 385 10.57 22.23 2.63
CA GLN A 385 9.67 23.41 2.57
C GLN A 385 8.20 23.00 2.56
N GLN A 386 7.35 23.83 3.15
CA GLN A 386 5.90 23.66 3.10
C GLN A 386 5.33 24.13 1.75
N TYR A 387 4.22 23.53 1.33
CA TYR A 387 3.52 23.94 0.12
C TYR A 387 2.88 25.32 0.29
N ILE A 388 3.18 26.22 -0.63
CA ILE A 388 2.57 27.57 -0.68
C ILE A 388 1.50 27.53 -1.77
N LYS A 389 0.24 27.69 -1.34
CA LYS A 389 -0.89 27.79 -2.25
C LYS A 389 -0.79 29.07 -3.07
N ALA A 390 -0.87 28.96 -4.38
CA ALA A 390 -0.99 30.14 -5.24
C ALA A 390 -2.34 30.82 -4.98
N ASN A 391 -2.29 32.13 -4.75
CA ASN A 391 -3.48 32.97 -4.55
C ASN A 391 -4.31 33.08 -5.83
#